data_2617a56dc1486f5b95f48d64b1e7a43d
#
_entry.id   2617a56dc1486f5b95f48d64b1e7a43d
#
_cell.length_a   1.000
_cell.length_b   1.000
_cell.length_c   1.000
_cell.angle_alpha   90.00
_cell.angle_beta   90.00
_cell.angle_gamma   90.00
#
_symmetry.space_group_name_H-M   'P 1'
#
loop_
_entity.id
_entity.type
_entity.pdbx_description
1 polymer ?
#
loop_
_entity_poly.entity_id
_entity_poly.type
_entity_poly.pdbx_seq_one_letter_code
_entity_poly.pdbx_strand_id
1 'polypeptide(L)'
;MINTKFFLIFCLIILLKPIKSFGLIEVDITRGNLNPLPVAVSPLSIDTKSKKSFKELLKKDNVGSEISLIVENNLKTSGLFNPLSKDAFLQAPDIANLKPRFEDWNLIKAQALITGKVTNIDDKLRVEFRLWDVLAGKEMMALAFTTVPNNWRRVGHIISDKVYERLTGEKGYFDTRIIYVAEEGPKTKRVKKLAIMDQDGANNKFLTLGNELVLTPRFNPTNQMVTYLSYFRNLPRVY
;
A
#
# COMPACT_ATOMS: atom_id res chain seq x y z
N MET A 1 -22.78 58.40 -17.04
CA MET A 1 -23.00 57.33 -18.03
C MET A 1 -21.69 56.57 -18.19
N ILE A 2 -21.59 55.37 -17.63
CA ILE A 2 -20.42 54.50 -17.81
C ILE A 2 -20.43 53.99 -19.24
N ASN A 3 -19.34 54.23 -19.96
CA ASN A 3 -19.23 53.88 -21.37
C ASN A 3 -19.33 52.38 -21.56
N THR A 4 -20.39 51.88 -22.18
CA THR A 4 -20.72 50.45 -22.36
C THR A 4 -19.55 49.64 -22.95
N LYS A 5 -18.73 50.27 -23.77
CA LYS A 5 -17.49 49.69 -24.31
C LYS A 5 -16.43 49.43 -23.25
N PHE A 6 -16.32 50.32 -22.26
CA PHE A 6 -15.35 50.13 -21.15
C PHE A 6 -15.79 48.99 -20.19
N PHE A 7 -17.11 48.87 -19.98
CA PHE A 7 -17.67 47.77 -19.20
C PHE A 7 -17.47 46.41 -19.88
N LEU A 8 -17.67 46.33 -21.20
CA LEU A 8 -17.42 45.14 -21.97
C LEU A 8 -15.95 44.67 -21.98
N ILE A 9 -15.01 45.65 -22.10
CA ILE A 9 -13.57 45.36 -22.04
C ILE A 9 -13.18 44.86 -20.62
N PHE A 10 -13.73 45.45 -19.58
CA PHE A 10 -13.49 45.05 -18.20
C PHE A 10 -14.01 43.64 -17.91
N CYS A 11 -15.20 43.26 -18.40
CA CYS A 11 -15.75 41.92 -18.32
C CYS A 11 -14.89 40.90 -19.11
N LEU A 12 -14.37 41.28 -20.28
CA LEU A 12 -13.48 40.43 -21.08
C LEU A 12 -12.15 40.13 -20.39
N ILE A 13 -11.58 41.11 -19.68
CA ILE A 13 -10.33 40.93 -18.91
C ILE A 13 -10.54 40.03 -17.71
N ILE A 14 -11.71 40.02 -17.07
CA ILE A 14 -12.04 39.12 -15.97
C ILE A 14 -12.19 37.68 -16.44
N LEU A 15 -12.73 37.44 -17.65
CA LEU A 15 -12.85 36.13 -18.28
C LEU A 15 -11.51 35.53 -18.72
N LEU A 16 -10.49 36.35 -18.92
CA LEU A 16 -9.14 35.91 -19.33
C LEU A 16 -8.19 35.57 -18.17
N LYS A 17 -8.66 35.55 -16.91
CA LYS A 17 -7.80 35.08 -15.82
C LYS A 17 -7.45 33.61 -16.03
N PRO A 18 -6.14 33.24 -16.14
CA PRO A 18 -5.74 31.85 -16.24
C PRO A 18 -6.16 31.13 -14.95
N ILE A 19 -7.08 30.18 -15.07
CA ILE A 19 -7.38 29.24 -14.00
C ILE A 19 -6.12 28.41 -13.89
N LYS A 20 -5.40 28.56 -12.77
CA LYS A 20 -4.27 27.65 -12.47
C LYS A 20 -4.86 26.25 -12.32
N SER A 21 -4.78 25.45 -13.37
CA SER A 21 -5.03 24.02 -13.31
C SER A 21 -3.83 23.40 -12.60
N PHE A 22 -3.99 23.05 -11.34
CA PHE A 22 -3.06 22.15 -10.68
C PHE A 22 -3.35 20.75 -11.23
N GLY A 23 -2.46 20.26 -12.09
CA GLY A 23 -2.50 18.84 -12.50
C GLY A 23 -2.37 17.99 -11.25
N LEU A 24 -3.24 16.99 -11.10
CA LEU A 24 -3.08 15.92 -10.09
C LEU A 24 -1.79 15.16 -10.39
N ILE A 25 -1.06 14.78 -9.34
CA ILE A 25 0.09 13.86 -9.48
C ILE A 25 -0.40 12.55 -10.07
N GLU A 26 0.18 12.17 -11.21
CA GLU A 26 -0.07 10.91 -11.88
C GLU A 26 1.27 10.33 -12.36
N VAL A 27 1.46 9.03 -12.16
CA VAL A 27 2.66 8.32 -12.62
C VAL A 27 2.39 7.75 -14.00
N ASP A 28 3.08 8.27 -15.02
CA ASP A 28 2.99 7.73 -16.38
C ASP A 28 3.86 6.46 -16.50
N ILE A 29 3.20 5.31 -16.54
CA ILE A 29 3.85 3.98 -16.66
C ILE A 29 4.17 3.58 -18.10
N THR A 30 3.80 4.40 -19.09
CA THR A 30 3.96 4.06 -20.52
C THR A 30 5.34 4.40 -21.08
N ARG A 31 6.13 5.20 -20.37
CA ARG A 31 7.46 5.64 -20.79
C ARG A 31 8.56 4.75 -20.22
N GLY A 32 9.45 4.26 -21.07
CA GLY A 32 10.52 3.33 -20.73
C GLY A 32 11.66 3.86 -19.85
N ASN A 33 11.63 5.13 -19.42
CA ASN A 33 12.59 5.73 -18.49
C ASN A 33 11.83 6.44 -17.36
N LEU A 34 11.52 5.69 -16.32
CA LEU A 34 10.76 6.17 -15.17
C LEU A 34 11.72 6.73 -14.13
N ASN A 35 11.57 8.02 -13.80
CA ASN A 35 12.06 8.55 -12.54
C ASN A 35 11.03 8.18 -11.47
N PRO A 36 11.34 7.26 -10.52
CA PRO A 36 10.38 6.86 -9.51
C PRO A 36 9.87 8.06 -8.71
N LEU A 37 8.56 8.14 -8.49
CA LEU A 37 7.90 9.22 -7.77
C LEU A 37 8.38 9.28 -6.31
N PRO A 38 8.98 10.38 -5.83
CA PRO A 38 9.36 10.52 -4.43
C PRO A 38 8.11 10.55 -3.53
N VAL A 39 7.97 9.54 -2.66
CA VAL A 39 6.84 9.42 -1.74
C VAL A 39 7.31 9.39 -0.29
N ALA A 40 6.69 10.20 0.57
CA ALA A 40 6.90 10.14 2.00
C ALA A 40 5.83 9.24 2.63
N VAL A 41 6.26 8.18 3.32
CA VAL A 41 5.37 7.29 4.08
C VAL A 41 5.59 7.57 5.56
N SER A 42 4.78 8.45 6.14
CA SER A 42 4.86 8.74 7.57
C SER A 42 4.46 7.52 8.39
N PRO A 43 5.14 7.21 9.50
CA PRO A 43 4.64 6.22 10.45
C PRO A 43 3.20 6.55 10.84
N LEU A 44 2.29 5.57 10.79
CA LEU A 44 0.93 5.80 11.24
C LEU A 44 0.93 6.06 12.75
N SER A 45 0.32 7.16 13.16
CA SER A 45 0.21 7.51 14.58
C SER A 45 -0.65 6.50 15.33
N ILE A 46 -0.36 6.30 16.62
CA ILE A 46 -1.12 5.39 17.48
C ILE A 46 -1.20 5.99 18.87
N ASP A 47 -2.41 6.05 19.45
CA ASP A 47 -2.58 6.52 20.80
C ASP A 47 -2.07 5.50 21.84
N THR A 48 -1.77 5.99 23.05
CA THR A 48 -1.16 5.17 24.12
C THR A 48 -2.03 3.98 24.53
N LYS A 49 -3.37 4.14 24.57
CA LYS A 49 -4.31 3.08 24.92
C LYS A 49 -4.31 1.97 23.88
N SER A 50 -4.44 2.35 22.62
CA SER A 50 -4.40 1.40 21.47
C SER A 50 -3.05 0.69 21.37
N LYS A 51 -1.95 1.42 21.60
CA LYS A 51 -0.59 0.85 21.61
C LYS A 51 -0.45 -0.25 22.66
N LYS A 52 -0.92 -0.01 23.89
CA LYS A 52 -0.89 -1.01 24.97
C LYS A 52 -1.71 -2.25 24.60
N SER A 53 -2.95 -2.05 24.12
CA SER A 53 -3.82 -3.14 23.71
C SER A 53 -3.21 -4.00 22.60
N PHE A 54 -2.67 -3.41 21.53
CA PHE A 54 -2.06 -4.18 20.44
C PHE A 54 -0.74 -4.83 20.85
N LYS A 55 0.00 -4.25 21.79
CA LYS A 55 1.17 -4.92 22.37
C LYS A 55 0.78 -6.22 23.07
N GLU A 56 -0.32 -6.24 23.79
CA GLU A 56 -0.84 -7.44 24.45
C GLU A 56 -1.38 -8.47 23.45
N LEU A 57 -2.16 -8.01 22.45
CA LEU A 57 -2.82 -8.88 21.46
C LEU A 57 -1.87 -9.43 20.41
N LEU A 58 -0.99 -8.60 19.87
CA LEU A 58 -0.16 -8.92 18.69
C LEU A 58 1.32 -9.12 19.02
N LYS A 59 1.74 -8.86 20.27
CA LYS A 59 3.15 -8.85 20.68
C LYS A 59 4.01 -7.89 19.84
N LYS A 60 3.41 -6.77 19.43
CA LYS A 60 4.02 -5.73 18.60
C LYS A 60 4.07 -4.40 19.36
N ASP A 61 5.23 -3.76 19.39
CA ASP A 61 5.40 -2.49 20.10
C ASP A 61 4.73 -1.30 19.39
N ASN A 62 4.72 -1.30 18.05
CA ASN A 62 4.11 -0.23 17.26
C ASN A 62 3.54 -0.75 15.93
N VAL A 63 2.30 -1.17 15.94
CA VAL A 63 1.59 -1.67 14.74
C VAL A 63 1.48 -0.59 13.66
N GLY A 64 1.36 0.68 14.04
CA GLY A 64 1.28 1.79 13.08
C GLY A 64 2.55 1.91 12.23
N SER A 65 3.73 1.87 12.87
CA SER A 65 5.02 1.88 12.14
C SER A 65 5.21 0.62 11.29
N GLU A 66 4.77 -0.53 11.77
CA GLU A 66 4.85 -1.80 11.02
C GLU A 66 3.99 -1.77 9.75
N ILE A 67 2.76 -1.22 9.84
CA ILE A 67 1.89 -1.04 8.66
C ILE A 67 2.56 -0.09 7.65
N SER A 68 3.10 1.04 8.12
CA SER A 68 3.80 2.00 7.25
C SER A 68 5.00 1.37 6.56
N LEU A 69 5.73 0.49 7.24
CA LEU A 69 6.88 -0.22 6.65
C LEU A 69 6.44 -1.16 5.51
N ILE A 70 5.30 -1.85 5.66
CA ILE A 70 4.75 -2.67 4.58
C ILE A 70 4.40 -1.80 3.37
N VAL A 71 3.73 -0.66 3.60
CA VAL A 71 3.37 0.27 2.52
C VAL A 71 4.62 0.78 1.80
N GLU A 72 5.63 1.20 2.56
CA GLU A 72 6.91 1.66 2.02
C GLU A 72 7.58 0.58 1.15
N ASN A 73 7.71 -0.65 1.67
CA ASN A 73 8.33 -1.75 0.95
C ASN A 73 7.57 -2.12 -0.32
N ASN A 74 6.24 -2.19 -0.27
CA ASN A 74 5.41 -2.49 -1.42
C ASN A 74 5.58 -1.43 -2.53
N LEU A 75 5.48 -0.16 -2.17
CA LEU A 75 5.66 0.93 -3.14
C LEU A 75 7.06 0.90 -3.75
N LYS A 76 8.10 0.69 -2.93
CA LYS A 76 9.48 0.55 -3.40
C LYS A 76 9.65 -0.60 -4.38
N THR A 77 9.10 -1.77 -4.05
CA THR A 77 9.23 -2.99 -4.87
C THR A 77 8.55 -2.86 -6.22
N SER A 78 7.53 -2.00 -6.35
CA SER A 78 6.88 -1.74 -7.65
C SER A 78 7.81 -1.07 -8.67
N GLY A 79 8.90 -0.43 -8.23
CA GLY A 79 9.81 0.33 -9.07
C GLY A 79 9.29 1.70 -9.54
N LEU A 80 8.02 2.02 -9.29
CA LEU A 80 7.39 3.28 -9.70
C LEU A 80 7.53 4.39 -8.66
N PHE A 81 7.85 4.03 -7.42
CA PHE A 81 7.95 4.95 -6.29
C PHE A 81 9.32 4.87 -5.63
N ASN A 82 9.75 6.02 -5.12
CA ASN A 82 10.97 6.15 -4.32
C ASN A 82 10.60 6.63 -2.90
N PRO A 83 10.38 5.73 -1.95
CA PRO A 83 10.12 6.11 -0.57
C PRO A 83 11.31 6.87 0.03
N LEU A 84 11.01 8.02 0.63
CA LEU A 84 12.02 8.88 1.26
C LEU A 84 12.40 8.35 2.66
N SER A 85 13.66 8.57 3.06
CA SER A 85 14.12 8.20 4.40
C SER A 85 13.35 8.95 5.49
N LYS A 86 12.92 8.21 6.52
CA LYS A 86 12.21 8.77 7.67
C LYS A 86 13.05 9.75 8.48
N ASP A 87 14.38 9.62 8.41
CA ASP A 87 15.31 10.54 9.09
C ASP A 87 15.24 11.97 8.52
N ALA A 88 14.73 12.12 7.30
CA ALA A 88 14.53 13.42 6.68
C ALA A 88 13.21 14.10 7.10
N PHE A 89 12.34 13.42 7.82
CA PHE A 89 11.00 13.94 8.15
C PHE A 89 11.08 14.98 9.27
N LEU A 90 10.64 16.20 8.97
CA LEU A 90 10.66 17.32 9.90
C LEU A 90 9.42 17.39 10.81
N GLN A 91 8.37 16.66 10.44
CA GLN A 91 7.08 16.70 11.13
C GLN A 91 6.79 15.36 11.82
N ALA A 92 6.41 15.40 13.09
CA ALA A 92 6.02 14.21 13.83
C ALA A 92 4.75 13.56 13.26
N PRO A 93 4.59 12.22 13.31
CA PRO A 93 3.50 11.50 12.67
C PRO A 93 2.09 11.89 13.13
N ASP A 94 1.89 12.18 14.41
CA ASP A 94 0.63 12.63 14.98
C ASP A 94 0.20 13.99 14.43
N ILE A 95 1.14 14.94 14.35
CA ILE A 95 0.92 16.28 13.79
C ILE A 95 0.67 16.18 12.29
N ALA A 96 1.48 15.42 11.55
CA ALA A 96 1.33 15.23 10.11
C ALA A 96 -0.03 14.62 9.74
N ASN A 97 -0.55 13.72 10.58
CA ASN A 97 -1.87 13.13 10.37
C ASN A 97 -3.03 14.13 10.53
N LEU A 98 -2.91 15.09 11.45
CA LEU A 98 -3.93 16.11 11.68
C LEU A 98 -3.94 17.17 10.58
N LYS A 99 -2.77 17.77 10.31
CA LYS A 99 -2.58 18.80 9.29
C LYS A 99 -1.13 18.81 8.81
N PRO A 100 -0.83 18.23 7.63
CA PRO A 100 0.51 18.31 7.08
C PRO A 100 0.92 19.76 6.81
N ARG A 101 2.14 20.11 7.19
CA ARG A 101 2.79 21.34 6.72
C ARG A 101 3.51 21.01 5.42
N PHE A 102 2.84 21.25 4.30
CA PHE A 102 3.33 20.83 2.98
C PHE A 102 4.69 21.43 2.62
N GLU A 103 5.03 22.60 3.17
CA GLU A 103 6.34 23.23 3.00
C GLU A 103 7.48 22.34 3.52
N ASP A 104 7.32 21.71 4.69
CA ASP A 104 8.31 20.79 5.27
C ASP A 104 8.54 19.57 4.38
N TRP A 105 7.46 19.02 3.81
CA TRP A 105 7.51 17.88 2.90
C TRP A 105 8.08 18.23 1.53
N ASN A 106 7.83 19.46 1.06
CA ASN A 106 8.37 19.96 -0.19
C ASN A 106 9.90 20.20 -0.08
N LEU A 107 10.41 20.65 1.07
CA LEU A 107 11.85 20.79 1.32
C LEU A 107 12.62 19.49 1.10
N ILE A 108 12.05 18.36 1.48
CA ILE A 108 12.64 17.01 1.27
C ILE A 108 12.26 16.42 -0.10
N LYS A 109 11.64 17.23 -0.99
CA LYS A 109 11.22 16.84 -2.35
C LYS A 109 10.20 15.72 -2.41
N ALA A 110 9.39 15.53 -1.37
CA ALA A 110 8.25 14.64 -1.44
C ALA A 110 7.21 15.19 -2.43
N GLN A 111 6.71 14.37 -3.33
CA GLN A 111 5.60 14.72 -4.22
C GLN A 111 4.28 14.19 -3.66
N ALA A 112 4.28 12.99 -3.12
CA ALA A 112 3.15 12.41 -2.42
C ALA A 112 3.50 12.15 -0.96
N LEU A 113 2.51 12.28 -0.06
CA LEU A 113 2.65 12.00 1.36
C LEU A 113 1.51 11.09 1.82
N ILE A 114 1.87 10.03 2.53
CA ILE A 114 0.93 9.13 3.19
C ILE A 114 1.01 9.37 4.69
N THR A 115 -0.13 9.71 5.30
CA THR A 115 -0.29 9.86 6.76
C THR A 115 -1.45 9.01 7.24
N GLY A 116 -1.56 8.80 8.55
CA GLY A 116 -2.70 8.09 9.08
C GLY A 116 -2.57 7.79 10.57
N LYS A 117 -3.55 7.07 11.09
CA LYS A 117 -3.59 6.64 12.48
C LYS A 117 -4.15 5.23 12.63
N VAL A 118 -3.75 4.60 13.71
CA VAL A 118 -4.22 3.28 14.13
C VAL A 118 -4.89 3.41 15.48
N THR A 119 -6.10 2.88 15.62
CA THR A 119 -6.87 2.88 16.86
C THR A 119 -7.44 1.50 17.15
N ASN A 120 -7.56 1.16 18.43
CA ASN A 120 -8.33 0.01 18.89
C ASN A 120 -9.76 0.47 19.21
N ILE A 121 -10.75 -0.14 18.56
CA ILE A 121 -12.17 0.10 18.82
C ILE A 121 -12.82 -1.28 19.01
N ASP A 122 -13.28 -1.56 20.24
CA ASP A 122 -13.93 -2.82 20.59
C ASP A 122 -13.12 -4.06 20.14
N ASP A 123 -11.84 -4.08 20.52
CA ASP A 123 -10.85 -5.10 20.17
C ASP A 123 -10.64 -5.32 18.65
N LYS A 124 -11.07 -4.35 17.84
CA LYS A 124 -10.80 -4.32 16.41
C LYS A 124 -9.72 -3.31 16.09
N LEU A 125 -8.93 -3.65 15.09
CA LEU A 125 -7.96 -2.76 14.46
C LEU A 125 -8.69 -1.83 13.49
N ARG A 126 -8.68 -0.53 13.78
CA ARG A 126 -9.11 0.50 12.84
C ARG A 126 -7.89 1.27 12.35
N VAL A 127 -7.71 1.32 11.05
CA VAL A 127 -6.63 2.05 10.38
C VAL A 127 -7.25 3.10 9.46
N GLU A 128 -6.94 4.34 9.70
CA GLU A 128 -7.29 5.47 8.84
C GLU A 128 -6.04 5.97 8.15
N PHE A 129 -6.10 6.20 6.84
CA PHE A 129 -4.99 6.81 6.12
C PHE A 129 -5.46 7.88 5.16
N ARG A 130 -4.55 8.79 4.83
CA ARG A 130 -4.72 9.84 3.83
C ARG A 130 -3.53 9.87 2.90
N LEU A 131 -3.82 10.11 1.64
CA LEU A 131 -2.84 10.39 0.60
C LEU A 131 -2.97 11.86 0.22
N TRP A 132 -1.85 12.54 0.21
CA TRP A 132 -1.77 13.97 -0.08
C TRP A 132 -0.90 14.21 -1.31
N ASP A 133 -1.32 15.15 -2.15
CA ASP A 133 -0.48 15.82 -3.13
C ASP A 133 0.27 16.95 -2.41
N VAL A 134 1.58 16.80 -2.28
CA VAL A 134 2.42 17.78 -1.54
C VAL A 134 2.55 19.08 -2.31
N LEU A 135 2.66 19.03 -3.63
CA LEU A 135 2.83 20.19 -4.47
C LEU A 135 1.55 21.02 -4.56
N ALA A 136 0.41 20.36 -4.68
CA ALA A 136 -0.90 21.03 -4.69
C ALA A 136 -1.41 21.38 -3.30
N GLY A 137 -0.84 20.82 -2.22
CA GLY A 137 -1.28 20.98 -0.85
C GLY A 137 -2.70 20.46 -0.61
N LYS A 138 -3.08 19.34 -1.28
CA LYS A 138 -4.45 18.82 -1.27
C LYS A 138 -4.51 17.35 -0.92
N GLU A 139 -5.59 16.96 -0.24
CA GLU A 139 -5.92 15.56 -0.02
C GLU A 139 -6.39 14.93 -1.35
N MET A 140 -5.77 13.82 -1.73
CA MET A 140 -6.14 13.03 -2.90
C MET A 140 -7.09 11.89 -2.54
N MET A 141 -6.96 11.35 -1.32
CA MET A 141 -7.75 10.20 -0.84
C MET A 141 -7.71 10.14 0.68
N ALA A 142 -8.84 9.77 1.28
CA ALA A 142 -8.94 9.40 2.70
C ALA A 142 -9.80 8.15 2.83
N LEU A 143 -9.27 7.10 3.46
CA LEU A 143 -9.97 5.84 3.67
C LEU A 143 -9.74 5.32 5.09
N ALA A 144 -10.68 4.48 5.56
CA ALA A 144 -10.59 3.79 6.84
C ALA A 144 -10.96 2.32 6.68
N PHE A 145 -10.19 1.46 7.35
CA PHE A 145 -10.43 0.01 7.39
C PHE A 145 -10.61 -0.43 8.84
N THR A 146 -11.57 -1.31 9.08
CA THR A 146 -11.78 -1.93 10.38
C THR A 146 -11.78 -3.45 10.21
N THR A 147 -10.93 -4.13 11.00
CA THR A 147 -10.74 -5.58 10.90
C THR A 147 -10.27 -6.16 12.24
N VAL A 148 -10.11 -7.49 12.30
CA VAL A 148 -9.48 -8.14 13.45
C VAL A 148 -7.98 -7.78 13.52
N PRO A 149 -7.38 -7.66 14.73
CA PRO A 149 -5.99 -7.22 14.88
C PRO A 149 -4.98 -8.04 14.07
N ASN A 150 -5.15 -9.36 13.96
CA ASN A 150 -4.25 -10.23 13.23
C ASN A 150 -4.13 -9.92 11.71
N ASN A 151 -5.08 -9.18 11.15
CA ASN A 151 -5.05 -8.78 9.74
C ASN A 151 -4.25 -7.50 9.47
N TRP A 152 -3.50 -6.99 10.46
CA TRP A 152 -2.75 -5.74 10.34
C TRP A 152 -1.83 -5.67 9.11
N ARG A 153 -1.16 -6.78 8.76
CA ARG A 153 -0.32 -6.86 7.56
C ARG A 153 -1.13 -6.66 6.29
N ARG A 154 -2.26 -7.38 6.19
CA ARG A 154 -3.15 -7.28 5.04
C ARG A 154 -3.66 -5.85 4.84
N VAL A 155 -3.92 -5.11 5.92
CA VAL A 155 -4.29 -3.69 5.82
C VAL A 155 -3.19 -2.87 5.16
N GLY A 156 -1.91 -3.13 5.48
CA GLY A 156 -0.78 -2.50 4.81
C GLY A 156 -0.77 -2.75 3.30
N HIS A 157 -1.02 -3.99 2.87
CA HIS A 157 -1.10 -4.34 1.45
C HIS A 157 -2.30 -3.66 0.75
N ILE A 158 -3.48 -3.62 1.39
CA ILE A 158 -4.67 -2.92 0.86
C ILE A 158 -4.42 -1.42 0.72
N ILE A 159 -3.75 -0.78 1.70
CA ILE A 159 -3.35 0.64 1.60
C ILE A 159 -2.43 0.84 0.40
N SER A 160 -1.44 -0.04 0.22
CA SER A 160 -0.53 0.02 -0.93
C SER A 160 -1.27 -0.08 -2.25
N ASP A 161 -2.25 -1.00 -2.36
CA ASP A 161 -3.09 -1.14 -3.56
C ASP A 161 -3.87 0.14 -3.86
N LYS A 162 -4.47 0.75 -2.84
CA LYS A 162 -5.25 1.98 -3.00
C LYS A 162 -4.39 3.19 -3.38
N VAL A 163 -3.20 3.30 -2.79
CA VAL A 163 -2.22 4.35 -3.15
C VAL A 163 -1.72 4.15 -4.57
N TYR A 164 -1.34 2.92 -4.92
CA TYR A 164 -0.88 2.56 -6.25
C TYR A 164 -1.95 2.90 -7.30
N GLU A 165 -3.19 2.41 -7.12
CA GLU A 165 -4.32 2.67 -8.00
C GLU A 165 -4.59 4.18 -8.16
N ARG A 166 -4.52 4.95 -7.07
CA ARG A 166 -4.77 6.38 -7.09
C ARG A 166 -3.71 7.18 -7.84
N LEU A 167 -2.45 6.74 -7.80
CA LEU A 167 -1.31 7.44 -8.40
C LEU A 167 -0.99 6.98 -9.82
N THR A 168 -1.36 5.74 -10.19
CA THR A 168 -1.02 5.17 -11.51
C THR A 168 -2.24 4.96 -12.41
N GLY A 169 -3.45 4.97 -11.86
CA GLY A 169 -4.67 4.59 -12.56
C GLY A 169 -4.85 3.07 -12.73
N GLU A 170 -3.83 2.26 -12.41
CA GLU A 170 -3.84 0.82 -12.55
C GLU A 170 -4.17 0.12 -11.24
N LYS A 171 -4.85 -1.02 -11.30
CA LYS A 171 -5.21 -1.79 -10.11
C LYS A 171 -3.96 -2.27 -9.37
N GLY A 172 -3.92 -2.07 -8.05
CA GLY A 172 -2.88 -2.61 -7.19
C GLY A 172 -2.88 -4.14 -7.11
N TYR A 173 -1.75 -4.73 -6.74
CA TYR A 173 -1.54 -6.19 -6.69
C TYR A 173 -0.87 -6.66 -5.39
N PHE A 174 -0.73 -5.79 -4.38
CA PHE A 174 0.00 -6.11 -3.15
C PHE A 174 -0.82 -6.98 -2.18
N ASP A 175 -2.16 -6.88 -2.16
CA ASP A 175 -3.03 -7.79 -1.38
C ASP A 175 -3.26 -9.10 -2.16
N THR A 176 -2.17 -9.74 -2.56
CA THR A 176 -2.18 -11.02 -3.28
C THR A 176 -1.35 -12.07 -2.55
N ARG A 177 -1.50 -13.33 -2.95
CA ARG A 177 -0.76 -14.47 -2.42
C ARG A 177 -0.05 -15.22 -3.51
N ILE A 178 1.06 -15.83 -3.14
CA ILE A 178 1.84 -16.71 -4.01
C ILE A 178 1.62 -18.14 -3.54
N ILE A 179 1.19 -19.01 -4.45
CA ILE A 179 1.19 -20.45 -4.24
C ILE A 179 2.35 -21.06 -4.99
N TYR A 180 3.09 -21.95 -4.35
CA TYR A 180 4.30 -22.53 -4.92
C TYR A 180 4.57 -23.94 -4.37
N VAL A 181 5.51 -24.63 -5.00
CA VAL A 181 6.04 -25.90 -4.51
C VAL A 181 7.36 -25.62 -3.81
N ALA A 182 7.39 -25.83 -2.50
CA ALA A 182 8.61 -25.79 -1.71
C ALA A 182 9.34 -27.14 -1.83
N GLU A 183 10.66 -27.10 -2.04
CA GLU A 183 11.50 -28.29 -2.10
C GLU A 183 12.48 -28.32 -0.93
N GLU A 184 12.55 -29.43 -0.23
CA GLU A 184 13.46 -29.67 0.89
C GLU A 184 14.26 -30.95 0.70
N GLY A 185 15.40 -31.06 1.39
CA GLY A 185 16.23 -32.28 1.41
C GLY A 185 17.29 -32.35 0.30
N PRO A 186 18.11 -33.43 0.27
CA PRO A 186 19.19 -33.60 -0.68
C PRO A 186 18.67 -33.84 -2.10
N LYS A 187 19.49 -33.58 -3.12
CA LYS A 187 19.11 -33.73 -4.54
C LYS A 187 18.55 -35.10 -4.88
N THR A 188 19.03 -36.13 -4.23
CA THR A 188 18.63 -37.53 -4.46
C THR A 188 17.32 -37.93 -3.76
N LYS A 189 16.84 -37.10 -2.81
CA LYS A 189 15.60 -37.40 -2.03
C LYS A 189 14.89 -36.09 -1.70
N ARG A 190 14.44 -35.36 -2.72
CA ARG A 190 13.66 -34.11 -2.55
C ARG A 190 12.26 -34.39 -2.06
N VAL A 191 11.87 -33.72 -1.00
CA VAL A 191 10.49 -33.66 -0.53
C VAL A 191 9.86 -32.40 -1.08
N LYS A 192 8.72 -32.51 -1.75
CA LYS A 192 7.97 -31.38 -2.33
C LYS A 192 6.70 -31.16 -1.54
N LYS A 193 6.47 -29.90 -1.14
CA LYS A 193 5.27 -29.50 -0.39
C LYS A 193 4.59 -28.34 -1.10
N LEU A 194 3.27 -28.39 -1.19
CA LEU A 194 2.50 -27.24 -1.60
C LEU A 194 2.55 -26.20 -0.47
N ALA A 195 2.87 -24.96 -0.79
CA ALA A 195 2.98 -23.86 0.15
C ALA A 195 2.29 -22.60 -0.38
N ILE A 196 1.86 -21.74 0.53
CA ILE A 196 1.27 -20.44 0.25
C ILE A 196 1.90 -19.39 1.14
N MET A 197 2.11 -18.19 0.61
CA MET A 197 2.62 -17.03 1.33
C MET A 197 1.99 -15.74 0.79
N ASP A 198 2.12 -14.64 1.54
CA ASP A 198 1.82 -13.31 1.02
C ASP A 198 2.85 -12.92 -0.06
N GLN A 199 2.54 -11.95 -0.89
CA GLN A 199 3.40 -11.56 -2.02
C GLN A 199 4.80 -11.09 -1.58
N ASP A 200 4.95 -10.63 -0.32
CA ASP A 200 6.21 -10.18 0.28
C ASP A 200 6.98 -11.30 1.02
N GLY A 201 6.53 -12.57 0.88
CA GLY A 201 7.14 -13.74 1.51
C GLY A 201 6.68 -14.02 2.94
N ALA A 202 5.88 -13.16 3.55
CA ALA A 202 5.37 -13.36 4.90
C ALA A 202 4.23 -14.40 4.94
N ASN A 203 3.87 -14.82 6.17
CA ASN A 203 2.77 -15.76 6.43
C ASN A 203 2.88 -17.08 5.66
N ASN A 204 4.10 -17.54 5.42
CA ASN A 204 4.34 -18.80 4.74
C ASN A 204 3.72 -19.97 5.50
N LYS A 205 2.94 -20.80 4.78
CA LYS A 205 2.28 -22.02 5.31
C LYS A 205 2.39 -23.16 4.32
N PHE A 206 2.75 -24.35 4.82
CA PHE A 206 2.62 -25.57 4.04
C PHE A 206 1.17 -26.05 4.03
N LEU A 207 0.67 -26.39 2.86
CA LEU A 207 -0.68 -26.93 2.64
C LEU A 207 -0.69 -28.45 2.55
N THR A 208 0.47 -29.08 2.24
CA THR A 208 0.66 -30.54 2.22
C THR A 208 1.85 -30.95 3.09
N LEU A 209 1.84 -32.20 3.55
CA LEU A 209 2.88 -32.73 4.44
C LEU A 209 4.16 -33.16 3.70
N GLY A 210 4.11 -33.33 2.38
CA GLY A 210 5.24 -33.81 1.57
C GLY A 210 5.32 -35.34 1.46
N ASN A 211 4.25 -36.06 1.78
CA ASN A 211 4.18 -37.53 1.67
C ASN A 211 4.04 -37.97 0.20
N GLU A 212 3.62 -37.05 -0.66
CA GLU A 212 3.43 -37.27 -2.09
C GLU A 212 4.07 -36.15 -2.92
N LEU A 213 4.42 -36.47 -4.16
CA LEU A 213 4.89 -35.49 -5.12
C LEU A 213 3.73 -34.58 -5.52
N VAL A 214 3.91 -33.27 -5.31
CA VAL A 214 2.99 -32.20 -5.73
C VAL A 214 3.67 -31.31 -6.76
N LEU A 215 2.93 -30.86 -7.79
CA LEU A 215 3.46 -30.07 -8.89
C LEU A 215 2.43 -29.03 -9.38
N THR A 216 2.93 -28.01 -10.04
CA THR A 216 2.17 -27.04 -10.85
C THR A 216 0.90 -26.47 -10.20
N PRO A 217 1.00 -25.86 -8.99
CA PRO A 217 -0.18 -25.25 -8.40
C PRO A 217 -0.63 -24.03 -9.22
N ARG A 218 -1.95 -23.79 -9.25
CA ARG A 218 -2.58 -22.63 -9.89
C ARG A 218 -3.75 -22.15 -9.05
N PHE A 219 -3.86 -20.85 -8.88
CA PHE A 219 -5.09 -20.24 -8.36
C PHE A 219 -6.18 -20.29 -9.42
N ASN A 220 -7.42 -20.45 -8.97
CA ASN A 220 -8.57 -20.17 -9.78
C ASN A 220 -8.66 -18.64 -10.00
N PRO A 221 -8.90 -18.15 -11.24
CA PRO A 221 -8.96 -16.71 -11.51
C PRO A 221 -10.12 -15.97 -10.83
N THR A 222 -11.18 -16.68 -10.44
CA THR A 222 -12.42 -16.05 -9.92
C THR A 222 -12.68 -16.31 -8.44
N ASN A 223 -12.00 -17.28 -7.82
CA ASN A 223 -12.18 -17.61 -6.41
C ASN A 223 -10.86 -18.07 -5.75
N GLN A 224 -10.90 -18.35 -4.45
CA GLN A 224 -9.72 -18.73 -3.69
C GLN A 224 -9.39 -20.25 -3.75
N MET A 225 -9.95 -20.98 -4.71
CA MET A 225 -9.58 -22.37 -4.92
C MET A 225 -8.23 -22.49 -5.61
N VAL A 226 -7.55 -23.58 -5.32
CA VAL A 226 -6.25 -23.93 -5.89
C VAL A 226 -6.36 -25.28 -6.55
N THR A 227 -5.88 -25.39 -7.77
CA THR A 227 -5.70 -26.68 -8.44
C THR A 227 -4.22 -27.04 -8.47
N TYR A 228 -3.88 -28.30 -8.29
CA TYR A 228 -2.51 -28.80 -8.37
C TYR A 228 -2.50 -30.27 -8.78
N LEU A 229 -1.37 -30.73 -9.35
CA LEU A 229 -1.14 -32.12 -9.66
C LEU A 229 -0.52 -32.82 -8.44
N SER A 230 -1.08 -33.92 -8.01
CA SER A 230 -0.51 -34.79 -6.97
C SER A 230 -0.36 -36.24 -7.46
N TYR A 231 0.71 -36.91 -7.02
CA TYR A 231 0.96 -38.34 -7.22
C TYR A 231 0.51 -39.15 -6.00
N PHE A 232 -0.66 -38.84 -5.48
CA PHE A 232 -1.22 -39.60 -4.37
C PHE A 232 -1.42 -41.06 -4.78
N ARG A 233 -0.91 -41.99 -3.96
CA ARG A 233 -0.87 -43.42 -4.27
C ARG A 233 -0.17 -43.77 -5.59
N ASN A 234 0.87 -43.06 -5.96
CA ASN A 234 1.64 -43.20 -7.20
C ASN A 234 0.83 -43.02 -8.50
N LEU A 235 -0.35 -42.41 -8.43
CA LEU A 235 -1.19 -42.07 -9.58
C LEU A 235 -1.32 -40.57 -9.72
N PRO A 236 -0.97 -39.99 -10.88
CA PRO A 236 -1.14 -38.57 -11.12
C PRO A 236 -2.64 -38.20 -11.19
N ARG A 237 -3.04 -37.22 -10.37
CA ARG A 237 -4.41 -36.66 -10.35
C ARG A 237 -4.36 -35.17 -10.14
N VAL A 238 -5.33 -34.48 -10.70
CA VAL A 238 -5.59 -33.04 -10.46
C VAL A 238 -6.57 -32.92 -9.29
N TYR A 239 -6.20 -32.11 -8.35
CA TYR A 239 -6.99 -31.81 -7.16
C TYR A 239 -7.42 -30.36 -7.13
#